data_35ff2be61495fdba5ee5ad6b8e831655
#
_entry.id   35ff2be61495fdba5ee5ad6b8e831655
#
_cell.length_a   1.000
_cell.length_b   1.000
_cell.length_c   1.000
_cell.angle_alpha   90.00
_cell.angle_beta   90.00
_cell.angle_gamma   90.00
#
_symmetry.space_group_name_H-M   'P 1'
#
loop_
_entity.id
_entity.type
_entity.pdbx_description
1 polymer ?
#
loop_
_entity_poly.entity_id
_entity_poly.type
_entity_poly.pdbx_seq_one_letter_code
_entity_poly.pdbx_strand_id
1 'polypeptide(L)'
;HECSDGSGYVDGEMVSPPLNAEDLPQWTRENYPEETNNTCGAHQHTSFKRMKYYSIVMCKGFQEYMHIGLMAWAKATGIREGSAFYKRMNGDVHWCKKMYDAYQQIQTSDKDDCRYRIINYCWRLHGTMEVRVLPAFQNVEYTVSAQKELTRLIEQYIDSNIDSLQHRRQSITWR
;
A
#
# COMPACT_ATOMS: atom_id res chain seq x y z
N HIS A 1 18.04 10.62 -3.63
CA HIS A 1 18.45 10.62 -2.22
C HIS A 1 18.80 9.19 -1.84
N GLU A 2 20.09 8.94 -1.59
CA GLU A 2 20.54 7.69 -1.00
C GLU A 2 20.24 7.76 0.49
N CYS A 3 19.25 7.01 0.94
CA CYS A 3 18.98 6.81 2.36
C CYS A 3 19.32 5.37 2.70
N SER A 4 20.26 5.14 3.59
CA SER A 4 20.47 3.80 4.12
C SER A 4 19.27 3.44 5.00
N ASP A 5 18.60 2.34 4.72
CA ASP A 5 17.46 1.84 5.51
C ASP A 5 17.88 1.15 6.82
N GLY A 6 19.19 1.16 7.12
CA GLY A 6 19.75 0.50 8.29
C GLY A 6 19.86 -1.03 8.19
N SER A 7 19.51 -1.64 7.04
CA SER A 7 19.59 -3.09 6.84
C SER A 7 21.00 -3.60 6.55
N GLY A 8 21.95 -2.70 6.29
CA GLY A 8 23.35 -3.01 5.98
C GLY A 8 23.59 -3.66 4.61
N TYR A 9 22.55 -3.82 3.80
CA TYR A 9 22.59 -4.48 2.49
C TYR A 9 21.91 -3.70 1.37
N VAL A 10 21.46 -2.46 1.61
CA VAL A 10 20.76 -1.62 0.62
C VAL A 10 21.52 -0.30 0.48
N ASP A 11 22.02 -0.02 -0.73
CA ASP A 11 22.81 1.16 -1.01
C ASP A 11 21.97 2.44 -1.21
N GLY A 12 20.62 2.31 -1.23
CA GLY A 12 19.75 3.46 -1.37
C GLY A 12 18.27 3.13 -1.51
N GLU A 13 17.47 4.17 -1.58
CA GLU A 13 16.02 4.11 -1.83
C GLU A 13 15.70 4.88 -3.12
N MET A 14 15.00 4.22 -4.06
CA MET A 14 14.46 4.86 -5.26
C MET A 14 13.10 5.48 -4.96
N VAL A 15 13.02 6.81 -5.00
CA VAL A 15 11.79 7.55 -4.74
C VAL A 15 11.30 8.23 -6.01
N SER A 16 10.07 7.92 -6.44
CA SER A 16 9.45 8.59 -7.58
C SER A 16 9.03 10.01 -7.24
N PRO A 17 8.98 10.92 -8.22
CA PRO A 17 8.19 12.13 -8.08
C PRO A 17 6.70 11.76 -7.95
N PRO A 18 5.82 12.70 -7.56
CA PRO A 18 4.38 12.48 -7.64
C PRO A 18 3.95 12.16 -9.08
N LEU A 19 3.31 11.01 -9.28
CA LEU A 19 2.88 10.50 -10.58
C LEU A 19 1.38 10.26 -10.60
N ASN A 20 0.76 10.29 -11.78
CA ASN A 20 -0.54 9.68 -11.97
C ASN A 20 -0.41 8.14 -11.93
N ALA A 21 -1.50 7.45 -11.58
CA ALA A 21 -1.47 5.99 -11.47
C ALA A 21 -1.13 5.30 -12.80
N GLU A 22 -1.46 5.92 -13.93
CA GLU A 22 -1.16 5.43 -15.29
C GLU A 22 0.32 5.53 -15.67
N ASP A 23 1.05 6.50 -15.09
CA ASP A 23 2.47 6.75 -15.39
C ASP A 23 3.41 5.89 -14.51
N LEU A 24 2.92 5.45 -13.34
CA LEU A 24 3.72 4.69 -12.36
C LEU A 24 4.34 3.41 -12.95
N PRO A 25 3.65 2.59 -13.74
CA PRO A 25 4.22 1.38 -14.34
C PRO A 25 5.43 1.65 -15.25
N GLN A 26 5.37 2.71 -16.05
CA GLN A 26 6.49 3.07 -16.92
C GLN A 26 7.66 3.58 -16.10
N TRP A 27 7.43 4.51 -15.19
CA TRP A 27 8.47 5.01 -14.30
C TRP A 27 9.18 3.87 -13.53
N THR A 28 8.40 2.91 -13.03
CA THR A 28 8.95 1.76 -12.31
C THR A 28 9.90 0.95 -13.20
N ARG A 29 9.54 0.68 -14.47
CA ARG A 29 10.41 -0.06 -15.39
C ARG A 29 11.71 0.68 -15.69
N GLU A 30 11.63 1.99 -15.87
CA GLU A 30 12.78 2.84 -16.25
C GLU A 30 13.77 3.07 -15.10
N ASN A 31 13.27 2.98 -13.86
CA ASN A 31 14.05 3.33 -12.66
C ASN A 31 14.17 2.18 -11.66
N TYR A 32 13.85 0.94 -12.07
CA TYR A 32 13.92 -0.19 -11.16
C TYR A 32 15.39 -0.51 -10.83
N PRO A 33 15.71 -0.78 -9.54
CA PRO A 33 17.08 -1.13 -9.18
C PRO A 33 17.49 -2.45 -9.84
N GLU A 34 18.74 -2.52 -10.29
CA GLU A 34 19.31 -3.71 -10.95
C GLU A 34 19.31 -4.92 -10.01
N GLU A 35 19.54 -4.68 -8.72
CA GLU A 35 19.57 -5.73 -7.70
C GLU A 35 18.56 -5.42 -6.60
N THR A 36 17.75 -6.43 -6.27
CA THR A 36 16.85 -6.41 -5.13
C THR A 36 16.98 -7.70 -4.34
N ASN A 37 16.71 -7.66 -3.05
CA ASN A 37 16.68 -8.84 -2.20
C ASN A 37 15.34 -8.96 -1.45
N ASN A 38 15.19 -10.01 -0.65
CA ASN A 38 13.96 -10.31 0.05
C ASN A 38 13.63 -9.34 1.21
N THR A 39 14.54 -8.42 1.56
CA THR A 39 14.29 -7.36 2.55
C THR A 39 13.79 -6.07 1.89
N CYS A 40 14.06 -5.87 0.59
CA CYS A 40 13.63 -4.70 -0.14
C CYS A 40 12.10 -4.66 -0.29
N GLY A 41 11.51 -3.49 -0.13
CA GLY A 41 10.09 -3.23 -0.31
C GLY A 41 9.81 -2.23 -1.41
N ALA A 42 8.72 -2.44 -2.14
CA ALA A 42 8.14 -1.46 -3.06
C ALA A 42 6.95 -0.81 -2.37
N HIS A 43 7.17 0.29 -1.67
CA HIS A 43 6.11 1.02 -0.99
C HIS A 43 5.36 1.90 -2.00
N GLN A 44 4.04 1.85 -1.97
CA GLN A 44 3.23 2.71 -2.83
C GLN A 44 2.46 3.72 -1.99
N HIS A 45 2.76 5.00 -2.20
CA HIS A 45 2.03 6.12 -1.63
C HIS A 45 0.90 6.54 -2.57
N THR A 46 -0.32 6.66 -2.05
CA THR A 46 -1.50 7.08 -2.80
C THR A 46 -2.14 8.28 -2.14
N SER A 47 -2.34 9.37 -2.89
CA SER A 47 -3.13 10.52 -2.48
C SER A 47 -4.47 10.55 -3.21
N PHE A 48 -5.47 11.18 -2.61
CA PHE A 48 -6.81 11.27 -3.18
C PHE A 48 -7.21 12.74 -3.38
N LYS A 49 -7.76 13.06 -4.56
CA LYS A 49 -8.24 14.41 -4.91
C LYS A 49 -9.38 14.92 -4.00
N ARG A 50 -10.12 14.01 -3.35
CA ARG A 50 -11.29 14.37 -2.53
C ARG A 50 -11.20 13.76 -1.14
N MET A 51 -11.41 14.58 -0.12
CA MET A 51 -11.39 14.14 1.28
C MET A 51 -12.35 12.96 1.59
N LYS A 52 -13.48 12.86 0.87
CA LYS A 52 -14.41 11.74 1.06
C LYS A 52 -13.77 10.37 0.79
N TYR A 53 -12.79 10.28 -0.10
CA TYR A 53 -12.12 9.00 -0.40
C TYR A 53 -11.26 8.52 0.77
N TYR A 54 -10.61 9.46 1.48
CA TYR A 54 -9.90 9.09 2.72
C TYR A 54 -10.84 8.45 3.74
N SER A 55 -12.05 8.97 3.91
CA SER A 55 -13.04 8.38 4.83
C SER A 55 -13.50 6.98 4.40
N ILE A 56 -13.50 6.67 3.10
CA ILE A 56 -13.84 5.35 2.59
C ILE A 56 -12.74 4.34 2.91
N VAL A 57 -11.48 4.71 2.66
CA VAL A 57 -10.35 3.79 2.81
C VAL A 57 -9.85 3.66 4.26
N MET A 58 -10.28 4.57 5.15
CA MET A 58 -9.93 4.53 6.58
C MET A 58 -10.83 3.58 7.38
N CYS A 59 -10.95 2.34 6.98
CA CYS A 59 -11.74 1.39 7.74
C CYS A 59 -11.11 0.00 7.71
N LYS A 60 -11.45 -0.81 8.72
CA LYS A 60 -11.00 -2.19 8.81
C LYS A 60 -11.37 -2.99 7.56
N GLY A 61 -12.57 -2.81 7.03
CA GLY A 61 -13.04 -3.49 5.83
C GLY A 61 -12.18 -3.22 4.59
N PHE A 62 -11.67 -2.00 4.43
CA PHE A 62 -10.73 -1.70 3.36
C PHE A 62 -9.41 -2.45 3.52
N GLN A 63 -8.85 -2.49 4.73
CA GLN A 63 -7.58 -3.20 4.98
C GLN A 63 -7.72 -4.70 4.70
N GLU A 64 -8.81 -5.31 5.17
CA GLU A 64 -9.11 -6.72 4.91
C GLU A 64 -9.28 -6.99 3.41
N TYR A 65 -10.04 -6.15 2.72
CA TYR A 65 -10.26 -6.24 1.28
C TYR A 65 -8.95 -6.16 0.49
N MET A 66 -8.10 -5.17 0.79
CA MET A 66 -6.80 -5.00 0.16
C MET A 66 -5.89 -6.20 0.38
N HIS A 67 -5.82 -6.68 1.63
CA HIS A 67 -5.00 -7.83 1.96
C HIS A 67 -5.48 -9.10 1.23
N ILE A 68 -6.78 -9.39 1.26
CA ILE A 68 -7.35 -10.56 0.56
C ILE A 68 -7.08 -10.48 -0.94
N GLY A 69 -7.29 -9.30 -1.56
CA GLY A 69 -7.06 -9.09 -2.99
C GLY A 69 -5.61 -9.29 -3.39
N LEU A 70 -4.67 -8.70 -2.63
CA LEU A 70 -3.23 -8.87 -2.90
C LEU A 70 -2.76 -10.31 -2.69
N MET A 71 -3.29 -11.04 -1.69
CA MET A 71 -2.97 -12.45 -1.50
C MET A 71 -3.56 -13.34 -2.61
N ALA A 72 -4.75 -13.01 -3.12
CA ALA A 72 -5.33 -13.68 -4.28
C ALA A 72 -4.47 -13.46 -5.54
N TRP A 73 -4.01 -12.23 -5.77
CA TRP A 73 -3.07 -11.91 -6.84
C TRP A 73 -1.75 -12.69 -6.69
N ALA A 74 -1.18 -12.72 -5.50
CA ALA A 74 0.08 -13.45 -5.23
C ALA A 74 -0.06 -14.95 -5.56
N LYS A 75 -1.18 -15.56 -5.21
CA LYS A 75 -1.48 -16.95 -5.55
C LYS A 75 -1.64 -17.15 -7.05
N ALA A 76 -2.38 -16.26 -7.73
CA ALA A 76 -2.63 -16.33 -9.18
C ALA A 76 -1.34 -16.15 -10.00
N THR A 77 -0.39 -15.38 -9.51
CA THR A 77 0.92 -15.15 -10.17
C THR A 77 1.99 -16.18 -9.77
N GLY A 78 1.65 -17.18 -8.98
CA GLY A 78 2.54 -18.29 -8.64
C GLY A 78 3.58 -17.96 -7.56
N ILE A 79 3.37 -16.91 -6.76
CA ILE A 79 4.24 -16.66 -5.60
C ILE A 79 4.09 -17.81 -4.61
N ARG A 80 5.20 -18.51 -4.37
CA ARG A 80 5.22 -19.73 -3.55
C ARG A 80 4.86 -19.40 -2.11
N GLU A 81 3.85 -20.08 -1.58
CA GLU A 81 3.48 -20.03 -0.17
C GLU A 81 4.68 -20.35 0.74
N GLY A 82 4.82 -19.58 1.82
CA GLY A 82 5.95 -19.70 2.75
C GLY A 82 7.27 -19.05 2.29
N SER A 83 7.37 -18.56 1.04
CA SER A 83 8.51 -17.76 0.59
C SER A 83 8.61 -16.45 1.37
N ALA A 84 9.80 -15.81 1.35
CA ALA A 84 9.99 -14.50 1.98
C ALA A 84 9.03 -13.44 1.40
N PHE A 85 8.82 -13.45 0.09
CA PHE A 85 7.85 -12.56 -0.57
C PHE A 85 6.42 -12.81 -0.11
N TYR A 86 6.00 -14.07 -0.04
CA TYR A 86 4.68 -14.44 0.45
C TYR A 86 4.46 -13.98 1.91
N LYS A 87 5.42 -14.25 2.80
CA LYS A 87 5.37 -13.84 4.21
C LYS A 87 5.24 -12.32 4.34
N ARG A 88 5.99 -11.55 3.54
CA ARG A 88 5.89 -10.10 3.52
C ARG A 88 4.49 -9.66 3.12
N MET A 89 3.97 -10.17 2.00
CA MET A 89 2.63 -9.82 1.51
C MET A 89 1.52 -10.25 2.47
N ASN A 90 1.71 -11.35 3.19
CA ASN A 90 0.78 -11.81 4.21
C ASN A 90 0.83 -10.99 5.52
N GLY A 91 1.76 -10.06 5.66
CA GLY A 91 1.92 -9.28 6.88
C GLY A 91 2.57 -10.04 8.04
N ASP A 92 3.37 -11.07 7.73
CA ASP A 92 4.05 -11.94 8.71
C ASP A 92 5.47 -11.45 9.02
N VAL A 93 5.83 -10.22 8.62
CA VAL A 93 7.14 -9.63 8.86
C VAL A 93 7.02 -8.36 9.70
N HIS A 94 8.09 -8.02 10.41
CA HIS A 94 8.09 -6.89 11.34
C HIS A 94 7.72 -5.56 10.64
N TRP A 95 8.18 -5.36 9.41
CA TRP A 95 8.05 -4.09 8.67
C TRP A 95 6.66 -3.84 8.07
N CYS A 96 5.80 -4.86 8.00
CA CYS A 96 4.43 -4.76 7.51
C CYS A 96 3.54 -5.78 8.20
N LYS A 97 3.14 -5.48 9.43
CA LYS A 97 2.32 -6.36 10.26
C LYS A 97 0.86 -6.34 9.82
N LYS A 98 0.24 -7.50 9.85
CA LYS A 98 -1.20 -7.68 9.70
C LYS A 98 -1.90 -7.23 10.98
N MET A 99 -2.32 -5.99 11.00
CA MET A 99 -3.08 -5.42 12.13
C MET A 99 -4.32 -4.74 11.58
N TYR A 100 -5.47 -5.31 11.87
CA TYR A 100 -6.77 -4.78 11.52
C TYR A 100 -7.42 -4.18 12.77
N ASP A 101 -6.98 -3.01 13.18
CA ASP A 101 -7.57 -2.33 14.31
C ASP A 101 -8.89 -1.67 13.92
N ALA A 102 -9.85 -1.70 14.85
CA ALA A 102 -11.12 -0.99 14.70
C ALA A 102 -10.91 0.53 14.61
N TYR A 103 -9.86 1.04 15.27
CA TYR A 103 -9.44 2.43 15.23
C TYR A 103 -8.10 2.52 14.50
N GLN A 104 -8.13 3.18 13.36
CA GLN A 104 -6.95 3.35 12.55
C GLN A 104 -6.07 4.45 13.12
N GLN A 105 -4.88 4.08 13.52
CA GLN A 105 -3.89 5.04 13.92
C GLN A 105 -3.36 5.77 12.69
N ILE A 106 -3.41 7.09 12.72
CA ILE A 106 -2.78 7.95 11.73
C ILE A 106 -1.35 8.18 12.20
N GLN A 107 -0.40 7.93 11.32
CA GLN A 107 0.99 8.25 11.58
C GLN A 107 1.15 9.76 11.76
N THR A 108 1.75 10.18 12.86
CA THR A 108 1.99 11.58 13.21
C THR A 108 3.48 11.94 13.25
N SER A 109 4.35 10.93 13.34
CA SER A 109 5.80 11.08 13.30
C SER A 109 6.47 9.87 12.63
N ASP A 110 7.70 10.02 12.18
CA ASP A 110 8.51 8.93 11.61
C ASP A 110 8.91 7.86 12.64
N LYS A 111 8.69 8.14 13.93
CA LYS A 111 8.96 7.22 15.02
C LYS A 111 7.75 6.38 15.45
N ASP A 112 6.57 6.63 14.86
CA ASP A 112 5.35 5.92 15.24
C ASP A 112 5.38 4.47 14.75
N ASP A 113 5.21 3.51 15.66
CA ASP A 113 5.16 2.08 15.33
C ASP A 113 4.00 1.70 14.40
N CYS A 114 2.96 2.53 14.32
CA CYS A 114 1.84 2.30 13.41
C CYS A 114 2.25 2.31 11.92
N ARG A 115 3.41 2.86 11.58
CA ARG A 115 3.99 2.80 10.22
C ARG A 115 4.27 1.37 9.74
N TYR A 116 4.52 0.42 10.65
CA TYR A 116 4.87 -0.96 10.32
C TYR A 116 3.64 -1.86 10.07
N ARG A 117 2.59 -1.33 9.48
CA ARG A 117 1.38 -2.05 9.08
C ARG A 117 1.34 -2.28 7.58
N ILE A 118 0.52 -3.23 7.12
CA ILE A 118 0.31 -3.46 5.69
C ILE A 118 -0.22 -2.20 4.97
N ILE A 119 -1.05 -1.42 5.65
CA ILE A 119 -1.48 -0.09 5.21
C ILE A 119 -1.18 0.92 6.32
N ASN A 120 -0.44 1.95 5.97
CA ASN A 120 -0.08 3.04 6.84
C ASN A 120 -0.79 4.33 6.38
N TYR A 121 -1.47 5.00 7.29
CA TYR A 121 -2.15 6.26 7.00
C TYR A 121 -1.26 7.43 7.42
N CYS A 122 -0.49 7.94 6.48
CA CYS A 122 0.52 8.99 6.72
C CYS A 122 0.13 10.35 6.12
N TRP A 123 -1.16 10.62 5.95
CA TRP A 123 -1.59 11.89 5.34
C TRP A 123 -1.25 13.15 6.12
N ARG A 124 -1.05 13.08 7.45
CA ARG A 124 -0.58 14.24 8.22
C ARG A 124 0.87 14.61 7.92
N LEU A 125 1.68 13.61 7.54
CA LEU A 125 3.10 13.80 7.21
C LEU A 125 3.30 14.02 5.72
N HIS A 126 2.65 13.20 4.89
CA HIS A 126 2.94 13.10 3.46
C HIS A 126 1.72 13.33 2.57
N GLY A 127 0.52 13.57 3.14
CA GLY A 127 -0.71 13.72 2.37
C GLY A 127 -1.18 12.41 1.70
N THR A 128 -0.69 11.26 2.14
CA THR A 128 -0.89 9.97 1.47
C THR A 128 -1.33 8.84 2.41
N MET A 129 -1.85 7.80 1.82
CA MET A 129 -1.91 6.45 2.36
C MET A 129 -0.78 5.64 1.73
N GLU A 130 -0.05 4.86 2.51
CA GLU A 130 1.06 4.02 2.06
C GLU A 130 0.68 2.54 2.17
N VAL A 131 0.87 1.78 1.10
CA VAL A 131 0.80 0.32 1.12
C VAL A 131 2.21 -0.24 1.15
N ARG A 132 2.54 -1.01 2.19
CA ARG A 132 3.91 -1.44 2.50
C ARG A 132 4.20 -2.91 2.20
N VAL A 133 3.18 -3.70 1.87
CA VAL A 133 3.32 -5.15 1.74
C VAL A 133 4.02 -5.61 0.47
N LEU A 134 4.11 -4.75 -0.55
CA LEU A 134 4.72 -5.15 -1.81
C LEU A 134 6.23 -5.37 -1.61
N PRO A 135 6.77 -6.55 -1.94
CA PRO A 135 8.20 -6.73 -2.05
C PRO A 135 8.74 -6.06 -3.32
N ALA A 136 10.00 -5.66 -3.31
CA ALA A 136 10.71 -5.38 -4.53
C ALA A 136 11.11 -6.72 -5.15
N PHE A 137 10.36 -7.18 -6.15
CA PHE A 137 10.63 -8.44 -6.82
C PHE A 137 11.90 -8.33 -7.68
N GLN A 138 12.65 -9.41 -7.85
CA GLN A 138 13.81 -9.43 -8.75
C GLN A 138 13.42 -9.14 -10.21
N ASN A 139 12.23 -9.53 -10.62
CA ASN A 139 11.68 -9.19 -11.93
C ASN A 139 10.74 -7.99 -11.79
N VAL A 140 11.08 -6.88 -12.41
CA VAL A 140 10.32 -5.63 -12.40
C VAL A 140 8.85 -5.81 -12.82
N GLU A 141 8.56 -6.73 -13.74
CA GLU A 141 7.19 -6.94 -14.19
C GLU A 141 6.26 -7.50 -13.10
N TYR A 142 6.78 -8.24 -12.14
CA TYR A 142 6.01 -8.61 -10.94
C TYR A 142 5.68 -7.40 -10.09
N THR A 143 6.64 -6.49 -9.88
CA THR A 143 6.38 -5.24 -9.14
C THR A 143 5.36 -4.38 -9.86
N VAL A 144 5.49 -4.19 -11.16
CA VAL A 144 4.54 -3.44 -11.99
C VAL A 144 3.14 -4.07 -11.95
N SER A 145 3.06 -5.40 -12.06
CA SER A 145 1.79 -6.13 -11.96
C SER A 145 1.13 -5.95 -10.58
N ALA A 146 1.93 -6.03 -9.51
CA ALA A 146 1.44 -5.81 -8.15
C ALA A 146 0.94 -4.37 -7.93
N GLN A 147 1.66 -3.36 -8.44
CA GLN A 147 1.24 -1.95 -8.39
C GLN A 147 -0.07 -1.71 -9.12
N LYS A 148 -0.24 -2.30 -10.32
CA LYS A 148 -1.49 -2.23 -11.09
C LYS A 148 -2.65 -2.86 -10.32
N GLU A 149 -2.43 -4.05 -9.76
CA GLU A 149 -3.46 -4.73 -8.96
C GLU A 149 -3.82 -3.93 -7.72
N LEU A 150 -2.85 -3.34 -7.03
CA LEU A 150 -3.07 -2.49 -5.88
C LEU A 150 -3.93 -1.26 -6.26
N THR A 151 -3.61 -0.57 -7.34
CA THR A 151 -4.40 0.56 -7.84
C THR A 151 -5.83 0.12 -8.17
N ARG A 152 -6.00 -0.98 -8.90
CA ARG A 152 -7.31 -1.54 -9.24
C ARG A 152 -8.15 -1.86 -8.00
N LEU A 153 -7.56 -2.46 -6.97
CA LEU A 153 -8.25 -2.79 -5.72
C LEU A 153 -8.70 -1.52 -4.98
N ILE A 154 -7.85 -0.49 -4.92
CA ILE A 154 -8.22 0.79 -4.29
C ILE A 154 -9.41 1.41 -5.01
N GLU A 155 -9.35 1.53 -6.33
CA GLU A 155 -10.41 2.11 -7.15
C GLU A 155 -11.72 1.32 -7.00
N GLN A 156 -11.67 0.01 -7.14
CA GLN A 156 -12.84 -0.86 -7.01
C GLN A 156 -13.50 -0.76 -5.63
N TYR A 157 -12.71 -0.67 -4.55
CA TYR A 157 -13.25 -0.50 -3.22
C TYR A 157 -13.94 0.87 -3.04
N ILE A 158 -13.31 1.93 -3.55
CA ILE A 158 -13.88 3.27 -3.50
C ILE A 158 -15.19 3.32 -4.27
N ASP A 159 -15.22 2.83 -5.50
CA ASP A 159 -16.41 2.85 -6.35
C ASP A 159 -17.57 2.07 -5.73
N SER A 160 -17.29 0.90 -5.15
CA SER A 160 -18.29 0.08 -4.48
C SER A 160 -18.87 0.71 -3.20
N ASN A 161 -18.16 1.66 -2.60
CA ASN A 161 -18.55 2.26 -1.31
C ASN A 161 -18.94 3.74 -1.40
N ILE A 162 -18.80 4.37 -2.56
CA ILE A 162 -19.07 5.80 -2.73
C ILE A 162 -20.55 6.13 -2.51
N ASP A 163 -21.46 5.30 -2.98
CA ASP A 163 -22.90 5.50 -2.88
C ASP A 163 -23.43 5.24 -1.46
N SER A 164 -22.79 4.33 -0.73
CA SER A 164 -23.16 4.03 0.67
C SER A 164 -22.95 5.25 1.58
N LEU A 165 -21.97 6.10 1.30
CA LEU A 165 -21.74 7.36 2.02
C LEU A 165 -22.79 8.42 1.68
N GLN A 166 -23.30 8.45 0.46
CA GLN A 166 -24.34 9.39 0.05
C GLN A 166 -25.67 9.05 0.77
N HIS A 167 -26.02 7.78 0.86
CA HIS A 167 -27.23 7.33 1.58
C HIS A 167 -27.16 7.60 3.09
N ARG A 168 -26.00 7.43 3.73
CA ARG A 168 -25.82 7.75 5.16
C ARG A 168 -25.94 9.26 5.45
N ARG A 169 -25.55 10.14 4.54
CA ARG A 169 -25.73 11.59 4.70
C ARG A 169 -27.18 12.05 4.54
N GLN A 170 -27.97 11.36 3.72
CA GLN A 170 -29.41 11.67 3.54
C GLN A 170 -30.26 11.19 4.71
N SER A 171 -29.80 10.19 5.48
CA SER A 171 -30.52 9.69 6.67
C SER A 171 -30.26 10.49 7.94
N ILE A 172 -29.29 11.42 7.95
CA ILE A 172 -29.05 12.35 9.06
C ILE A 172 -29.82 13.63 8.77
N THR A 173 -31.13 13.61 8.96
CA THR A 173 -31.94 14.81 9.10
C THR A 173 -31.73 15.37 10.51
N TRP A 174 -31.08 16.52 10.58
CA TRP A 174 -31.05 17.30 11.82
C TRP A 174 -32.50 17.71 12.16
N ARG A 175 -33.01 17.21 13.26
CA ARG A 175 -34.22 17.71 13.90
C ARG A 175 -33.84 18.76 14.94
#